data_bf942f13678978a5244e56960ff19fbe
#
_entry.id   bf942f13678978a5244e56960ff19fbe
#
_cell.length_a   1.000
_cell.length_b   1.000
_cell.length_c   1.000
_cell.angle_alpha   90.00
_cell.angle_beta   90.00
_cell.angle_gamma   90.00
#
_symmetry.space_group_name_H-M   'P 1'
#
loop_
_entity.id
_entity.type
_entity.pdbx_description
1 polymer ?
#
loop_
_entity_poly.entity_id
_entity_poly.type
_entity_poly.pdbx_seq_one_letter_code
_entity_poly.pdbx_strand_id
1 'polypeptide(L)'
;MAGEPYLEYSKDEIVKFIGKCQNIVFIPYAAVTFSFDDYEAKLNRRFKEFGMAVKSIHRFENQAEAIETADAIVVGGGNTWNLVRHLHQNGLIEPVRRRVLAGTPYVGWSAGSNVACPTMQTTNDMPVVDPLGFDTFGLVPFQINPHYTDKQIEGHGGETREERILEYLAANPKMRVVGLREGCMLKISGEHVEYIGKQSLRLFINGRQPIEIEPDDDFDFLLKF
;
A
#
# COMPACT_ATOMS: atom_id res chain seq x y z
N MET A 1 -5.28 9.13 11.32
CA MET A 1 -4.35 9.01 12.48
C MET A 1 -5.15 8.57 13.71
N ALA A 2 -4.51 8.23 14.81
CA ALA A 2 -5.25 7.87 16.03
C ALA A 2 -6.17 9.03 16.46
N GLY A 3 -7.46 8.74 16.67
CA GLY A 3 -8.47 9.75 17.04
C GLY A 3 -9.19 10.44 15.87
N GLU A 4 -8.76 10.22 14.63
CA GLU A 4 -9.42 10.74 13.44
C GLU A 4 -10.31 9.67 12.78
N PRO A 5 -11.35 10.08 12.03
CA PRO A 5 -12.11 9.14 11.21
C PRO A 5 -11.21 8.39 10.21
N TYR A 6 -11.62 7.20 9.85
CA TYR A 6 -10.89 6.34 8.90
C TYR A 6 -10.61 7.05 7.57
N LEU A 7 -9.35 7.08 7.12
CA LEU A 7 -8.88 7.77 5.91
C LEU A 7 -9.12 9.30 5.89
N GLU A 8 -9.28 9.95 7.05
CA GLU A 8 -9.53 11.41 7.09
C GLU A 8 -8.35 12.20 6.49
N TYR A 9 -7.11 11.85 6.89
CA TYR A 9 -5.90 12.54 6.43
C TYR A 9 -5.69 12.47 4.91
N SER A 10 -6.24 11.45 4.24
CA SER A 10 -6.08 11.22 2.80
C SER A 10 -7.31 11.57 1.97
N LYS A 11 -8.39 12.03 2.61
CA LYS A 11 -9.69 12.28 1.98
C LYS A 11 -9.59 13.14 0.73
N ASP A 12 -9.01 14.33 0.86
CA ASP A 12 -9.00 15.32 -0.23
C ASP A 12 -8.17 14.80 -1.43
N GLU A 13 -7.07 14.10 -1.15
CA GLU A 13 -6.25 13.53 -2.20
C GLU A 13 -6.93 12.34 -2.90
N ILE A 14 -7.61 11.47 -2.15
CA ILE A 14 -8.42 10.39 -2.74
C ILE A 14 -9.51 10.98 -3.64
N VAL A 15 -10.24 12.01 -3.18
CA VAL A 15 -11.29 12.67 -3.96
C VAL A 15 -10.73 13.29 -5.23
N LYS A 16 -9.61 14.00 -5.16
CA LYS A 16 -8.95 14.56 -6.35
C LYS A 16 -8.50 13.49 -7.33
N PHE A 17 -7.99 12.37 -6.81
CA PHE A 17 -7.36 11.34 -7.63
C PHE A 17 -8.36 10.43 -8.33
N ILE A 18 -9.41 9.98 -7.63
CA ILE A 18 -10.39 9.01 -8.16
C ILE A 18 -11.85 9.49 -8.12
N GLY A 19 -12.15 10.72 -7.68
CA GLY A 19 -13.52 11.19 -7.46
C GLY A 19 -14.42 11.24 -8.69
N LYS A 20 -13.85 11.12 -9.91
CA LYS A 20 -14.60 11.05 -11.17
C LYS A 20 -14.89 9.61 -11.64
N CYS A 21 -14.29 8.62 -10.99
CA CYS A 21 -14.45 7.20 -11.32
C CYS A 21 -15.83 6.70 -10.90
N GLN A 22 -16.49 5.91 -11.76
CA GLN A 22 -17.81 5.35 -11.50
C GLN A 22 -17.73 3.90 -11.03
N ASN A 23 -16.88 3.08 -11.68
CA ASN A 23 -16.68 1.69 -11.36
C ASN A 23 -15.40 1.51 -10.53
N ILE A 24 -15.51 1.75 -9.20
CA ILE A 24 -14.39 1.62 -8.27
C ILE A 24 -14.41 0.21 -7.66
N VAL A 25 -13.42 -0.61 -8.00
CA VAL A 25 -13.28 -1.97 -7.47
C VAL A 25 -12.44 -1.95 -6.19
N PHE A 26 -12.98 -2.53 -5.11
CA PHE A 26 -12.31 -2.65 -3.82
C PHE A 26 -11.80 -4.07 -3.57
N ILE A 27 -10.55 -4.21 -3.18
CA ILE A 27 -9.92 -5.48 -2.77
C ILE A 27 -9.81 -5.52 -1.24
N PRO A 28 -10.67 -6.30 -0.54
CA PRO A 28 -10.76 -6.36 0.93
C PRO A 28 -9.86 -7.42 1.57
N TYR A 29 -9.05 -8.13 0.81
CA TYR A 29 -8.44 -9.41 1.17
C TYR A 29 -7.41 -9.35 2.31
N ALA A 30 -7.07 -8.17 2.80
CA ALA A 30 -6.28 -8.00 4.02
C ALA A 30 -7.10 -8.25 5.32
N ALA A 31 -8.43 -8.39 5.23
CA ALA A 31 -9.29 -8.70 6.38
C ALA A 31 -9.10 -10.16 6.83
N VAL A 32 -8.88 -10.37 8.14
CA VAL A 32 -8.74 -11.71 8.76
C VAL A 32 -9.81 -11.93 9.83
N THR A 33 -10.04 -10.94 10.69
CA THR A 33 -10.91 -11.08 11.87
C THR A 33 -12.36 -10.62 11.66
N PHE A 34 -12.68 -10.14 10.46
CA PHE A 34 -14.00 -9.68 10.05
C PHE A 34 -14.24 -10.02 8.58
N SER A 35 -15.51 -10.05 8.16
CA SER A 35 -15.87 -10.46 6.80
C SER A 35 -15.51 -9.42 5.74
N PHE A 36 -15.38 -9.85 4.49
CA PHE A 36 -15.20 -8.93 3.36
C PHE A 36 -16.41 -8.03 3.16
N ASP A 37 -17.62 -8.52 3.49
CA ASP A 37 -18.85 -7.73 3.48
C ASP A 37 -18.81 -6.59 4.51
N ASP A 38 -18.36 -6.86 5.72
CA ASP A 38 -18.19 -5.84 6.77
C ASP A 38 -17.15 -4.80 6.36
N TYR A 39 -16.07 -5.24 5.68
CA TYR A 39 -15.05 -4.32 5.20
C TYR A 39 -15.60 -3.41 4.09
N GLU A 40 -16.29 -3.99 3.11
CA GLU A 40 -16.96 -3.23 2.06
C GLU A 40 -17.95 -2.21 2.66
N ALA A 41 -18.77 -2.65 3.60
CA ALA A 41 -19.74 -1.79 4.27
C ALA A 41 -19.05 -0.64 5.06
N LYS A 42 -17.96 -0.93 5.76
CA LYS A 42 -17.14 0.06 6.48
C LYS A 42 -16.57 1.08 5.50
N LEU A 43 -15.98 0.64 4.40
CA LEU A 43 -15.39 1.52 3.41
C LEU A 43 -16.45 2.35 2.71
N ASN A 44 -17.58 1.76 2.32
CA ASN A 44 -18.67 2.48 1.68
C ASN A 44 -19.30 3.54 2.58
N ARG A 45 -19.39 3.34 3.91
CA ARG A 45 -19.80 4.41 4.82
C ARG A 45 -18.90 5.64 4.68
N ARG A 46 -17.59 5.41 4.58
CA ARG A 46 -16.60 6.47 4.44
C ARG A 46 -16.60 7.10 3.04
N PHE A 47 -16.68 6.30 2.00
CA PHE A 47 -16.66 6.76 0.60
C PHE A 47 -17.93 7.53 0.23
N LYS A 48 -19.07 7.27 0.87
CA LYS A 48 -20.28 8.12 0.73
C LYS A 48 -20.04 9.56 1.17
N GLU A 49 -19.25 9.78 2.21
CA GLU A 49 -18.87 11.15 2.65
C GLU A 49 -17.95 11.83 1.62
N PHE A 50 -17.29 11.05 0.76
CA PHE A 50 -16.48 11.53 -0.35
C PHE A 50 -17.28 11.70 -1.66
N GLY A 51 -18.57 11.36 -1.65
CA GLY A 51 -19.41 11.35 -2.86
C GLY A 51 -19.16 10.14 -3.78
N MET A 52 -18.57 9.08 -3.26
CA MET A 52 -18.18 7.88 -4.00
C MET A 52 -18.78 6.61 -3.41
N ALA A 53 -18.73 5.51 -4.18
CA ALA A 53 -19.04 4.17 -3.71
C ALA A 53 -18.07 3.17 -4.34
N VAL A 54 -17.79 2.09 -3.61
CA VAL A 54 -16.98 0.98 -4.11
C VAL A 54 -17.80 -0.30 -4.17
N LYS A 55 -17.42 -1.20 -5.09
CA LYS A 55 -17.90 -2.58 -5.11
C LYS A 55 -16.75 -3.53 -4.85
N SER A 56 -16.90 -4.38 -3.87
CA SER A 56 -15.84 -5.31 -3.48
C SER A 56 -15.67 -6.44 -4.48
N ILE A 57 -14.40 -6.79 -4.76
CA ILE A 57 -14.00 -7.79 -5.76
C ILE A 57 -14.62 -9.17 -5.50
N HIS A 58 -14.84 -9.56 -4.24
CA HIS A 58 -15.43 -10.86 -3.88
C HIS A 58 -16.90 -11.01 -4.30
N ARG A 59 -17.56 -9.91 -4.73
CA ARG A 59 -18.93 -9.92 -5.24
C ARG A 59 -19.03 -10.21 -6.75
N PHE A 60 -17.91 -10.34 -7.42
CA PHE A 60 -17.87 -10.62 -8.84
C PHE A 60 -17.57 -12.11 -9.07
N GLU A 61 -18.32 -12.74 -9.98
CA GLU A 61 -18.05 -14.12 -10.41
C GLU A 61 -16.72 -14.20 -11.15
N ASN A 62 -16.44 -13.23 -12.04
CA ASN A 62 -15.16 -13.10 -12.73
C ASN A 62 -14.39 -11.89 -12.20
N GLN A 63 -13.51 -12.15 -11.25
CA GLN A 63 -12.73 -11.10 -10.59
C GLN A 63 -11.71 -10.45 -11.52
N ALA A 64 -11.10 -11.21 -12.42
CA ALA A 64 -10.14 -10.67 -13.38
C ALA A 64 -10.85 -9.70 -14.34
N GLU A 65 -12.04 -10.02 -14.82
CA GLU A 65 -12.84 -9.13 -15.67
C GLU A 65 -13.27 -7.87 -14.92
N ALA A 66 -13.61 -8.00 -13.64
CA ALA A 66 -13.93 -6.83 -12.80
C ALA A 66 -12.75 -5.86 -12.71
N ILE A 67 -11.50 -6.36 -12.59
CA ILE A 67 -10.29 -5.54 -12.63
C ILE A 67 -10.10 -4.91 -14.02
N GLU A 68 -10.30 -5.66 -15.11
CA GLU A 68 -10.13 -5.15 -16.47
C GLU A 68 -11.08 -3.99 -16.81
N THR A 69 -12.27 -3.98 -16.22
CA THR A 69 -13.31 -2.98 -16.46
C THR A 69 -13.36 -1.88 -15.40
N ALA A 70 -12.49 -1.94 -14.38
CA ALA A 70 -12.45 -0.94 -13.32
C ALA A 70 -11.96 0.42 -13.81
N ASP A 71 -12.63 1.50 -13.36
CA ASP A 71 -12.16 2.88 -13.53
C ASP A 71 -11.10 3.24 -12.49
N ALA A 72 -11.16 2.62 -11.31
CA ALA A 72 -10.16 2.73 -10.24
C ALA A 72 -10.11 1.44 -9.41
N ILE A 73 -8.93 1.15 -8.85
CA ILE A 73 -8.68 -0.01 -7.99
C ILE A 73 -8.27 0.50 -6.61
N VAL A 74 -8.96 0.03 -5.58
CA VAL A 74 -8.73 0.40 -4.19
C VAL A 74 -8.35 -0.84 -3.38
N VAL A 75 -7.23 -0.82 -2.65
CA VAL A 75 -6.75 -1.95 -1.86
C VAL A 75 -6.65 -1.59 -0.39
N GLY A 76 -7.40 -2.28 0.43
CA GLY A 76 -7.50 -2.05 1.86
C GLY A 76 -6.28 -2.49 2.66
N GLY A 77 -6.11 -1.89 3.85
CA GLY A 77 -5.15 -2.34 4.85
C GLY A 77 -5.66 -3.52 5.66
N GLY A 78 -4.78 -4.08 6.48
CA GLY A 78 -4.98 -5.26 7.33
C GLY A 78 -3.77 -6.16 7.25
N ASN A 79 -3.94 -7.48 7.24
CA ASN A 79 -2.83 -8.41 7.17
C ASN A 79 -2.37 -8.64 5.73
N THR A 80 -1.12 -8.28 5.44
CA THR A 80 -0.52 -8.39 4.09
C THR A 80 -0.38 -9.84 3.63
N TRP A 81 -0.10 -10.79 4.53
CA TRP A 81 0.02 -12.22 4.20
C TRP A 81 -1.29 -12.77 3.67
N ASN A 82 -2.41 -12.42 4.32
CA ASN A 82 -3.74 -12.83 3.88
C ASN A 82 -4.11 -12.17 2.54
N LEU A 83 -3.79 -10.89 2.38
CA LEU A 83 -4.00 -10.17 1.13
C LEU A 83 -3.28 -10.85 -0.04
N VAL A 84 -1.97 -11.09 0.09
CA VAL A 84 -1.13 -11.67 -0.97
C VAL A 84 -1.58 -13.09 -1.29
N ARG A 85 -1.90 -13.92 -0.27
CA ARG A 85 -2.49 -15.24 -0.50
C ARG A 85 -3.70 -15.19 -1.43
N HIS A 86 -4.67 -14.31 -1.13
CA HIS A 86 -5.88 -14.19 -1.96
C HIS A 86 -5.59 -13.62 -3.35
N LEU A 87 -4.63 -12.70 -3.47
CA LEU A 87 -4.21 -12.19 -4.79
C LEU A 87 -3.62 -13.31 -5.65
N HIS A 88 -2.78 -14.18 -5.10
CA HIS A 88 -2.24 -15.35 -5.81
C HIS A 88 -3.33 -16.37 -6.13
N GLN A 89 -4.16 -16.75 -5.15
CA GLN A 89 -5.23 -17.74 -5.34
C GLN A 89 -6.23 -17.36 -6.43
N ASN A 90 -6.54 -16.06 -6.54
CA ASN A 90 -7.50 -15.56 -7.52
C ASN A 90 -6.83 -15.05 -8.82
N GLY A 91 -5.51 -15.18 -8.95
CA GLY A 91 -4.77 -14.77 -10.15
C GLY A 91 -4.85 -13.26 -10.44
N LEU A 92 -4.93 -12.41 -9.41
CA LEU A 92 -5.20 -10.97 -9.55
C LEU A 92 -3.96 -10.10 -9.71
N ILE A 93 -2.76 -10.62 -9.47
CA ILE A 93 -1.53 -9.83 -9.52
C ILE A 93 -1.33 -9.21 -10.91
N GLU A 94 -1.29 -10.02 -11.96
CA GLU A 94 -1.07 -9.55 -13.32
C GLU A 94 -2.23 -8.69 -13.88
N PRO A 95 -3.51 -9.01 -13.69
CA PRO A 95 -4.60 -8.12 -14.09
C PRO A 95 -4.51 -6.72 -13.46
N VAL A 96 -4.29 -6.63 -12.14
CA VAL A 96 -4.14 -5.35 -11.44
C VAL A 96 -2.92 -4.58 -11.96
N ARG A 97 -1.75 -5.25 -12.02
CA ARG A 97 -0.52 -4.64 -12.54
C ARG A 97 -0.71 -4.04 -13.92
N ARG A 98 -1.22 -4.83 -14.86
CA ARG A 98 -1.45 -4.40 -16.25
C ARG A 98 -2.38 -3.18 -16.31
N ARG A 99 -3.50 -3.22 -15.57
CA ARG A 99 -4.47 -2.13 -15.57
C ARG A 99 -3.91 -0.83 -14.99
N VAL A 100 -3.18 -0.92 -13.89
CA VAL A 100 -2.58 0.27 -13.27
C VAL A 100 -1.48 0.85 -14.14
N LEU A 101 -0.59 0.03 -14.70
CA LEU A 101 0.44 0.49 -15.62
C LEU A 101 -0.14 1.06 -16.94
N ALA A 102 -1.36 0.66 -17.32
CA ALA A 102 -2.10 1.25 -18.44
C ALA A 102 -2.84 2.56 -18.07
N GLY A 103 -2.73 3.03 -16.81
CA GLY A 103 -3.25 4.32 -16.37
C GLY A 103 -4.51 4.26 -15.49
N THR A 104 -5.00 3.06 -15.11
CA THR A 104 -6.08 2.96 -14.12
C THR A 104 -5.57 3.39 -12.74
N PRO A 105 -6.20 4.37 -12.08
CA PRO A 105 -5.80 4.81 -10.74
C PRO A 105 -5.80 3.68 -9.72
N TYR A 106 -4.75 3.66 -8.88
CA TYR A 106 -4.59 2.74 -7.76
C TYR A 106 -4.51 3.51 -6.45
N VAL A 107 -5.28 3.11 -5.46
CA VAL A 107 -5.21 3.65 -4.09
C VAL A 107 -5.00 2.48 -3.12
N GLY A 108 -3.89 2.49 -2.40
CA GLY A 108 -3.56 1.47 -1.40
C GLY A 108 -3.07 2.08 -0.11
N TRP A 109 -3.46 1.51 1.03
CA TRP A 109 -2.95 1.93 2.34
C TRP A 109 -2.54 0.73 3.19
N SER A 110 -1.51 0.88 4.03
CA SER A 110 -0.97 -0.20 4.88
C SER A 110 -0.59 -1.43 4.04
N ALA A 111 -1.27 -2.57 4.19
CA ALA A 111 -1.09 -3.76 3.35
C ALA A 111 -1.25 -3.43 1.85
N GLY A 112 -2.19 -2.53 1.49
CA GLY A 112 -2.33 -2.03 0.12
C GLY A 112 -1.11 -1.27 -0.38
N SER A 113 -0.37 -0.57 0.50
CA SER A 113 0.91 0.04 0.13
C SER A 113 2.01 -1.01 -0.09
N ASN A 114 2.05 -2.06 0.76
CA ASN A 114 3.01 -3.16 0.57
C ASN A 114 2.84 -3.87 -0.78
N VAL A 115 1.60 -4.15 -1.20
CA VAL A 115 1.38 -4.86 -2.47
C VAL A 115 1.55 -3.99 -3.72
N ALA A 116 1.70 -2.67 -3.60
CA ALA A 116 2.14 -1.82 -4.69
C ALA A 116 3.63 -2.03 -5.05
N CYS A 117 4.42 -2.57 -4.12
CA CYS A 117 5.84 -2.86 -4.25
C CYS A 117 6.12 -4.10 -5.13
N PRO A 118 7.40 -4.43 -5.42
CA PRO A 118 7.76 -5.69 -6.11
C PRO A 118 7.41 -6.93 -5.30
N THR A 119 7.58 -6.89 -3.98
CA THR A 119 7.27 -8.00 -3.07
C THR A 119 6.64 -7.48 -1.77
N MET A 120 6.00 -8.40 -1.02
CA MET A 120 5.46 -8.08 0.30
C MET A 120 6.48 -8.12 1.46
N GLN A 121 7.74 -8.38 1.19
CA GLN A 121 8.74 -8.77 2.20
C GLN A 121 9.10 -7.68 3.22
N THR A 122 8.71 -6.43 3.00
CA THR A 122 8.88 -5.34 3.97
C THR A 122 7.64 -5.07 4.82
N THR A 123 6.66 -5.99 4.84
CA THR A 123 5.50 -5.89 5.73
C THR A 123 5.90 -6.04 7.21
N ASN A 124 5.13 -5.37 8.08
CA ASN A 124 5.26 -5.52 9.53
C ASN A 124 4.31 -6.57 10.11
N ASP A 125 3.48 -7.18 9.26
CA ASP A 125 2.40 -8.05 9.71
C ASP A 125 2.89 -9.44 10.11
N MET A 126 2.20 -10.05 11.06
CA MET A 126 2.42 -11.45 11.44
C MET A 126 2.05 -12.38 10.28
N PRO A 127 2.87 -13.43 10.01
CA PRO A 127 2.60 -14.45 8.99
C PRO A 127 1.48 -15.41 9.46
N VAL A 128 0.24 -14.98 9.31
CA VAL A 128 -0.93 -15.75 9.77
C VAL A 128 -1.37 -16.85 8.80
N VAL A 129 -0.92 -16.77 7.55
CA VAL A 129 -1.17 -17.77 6.49
C VAL A 129 0.05 -17.85 5.56
N ASP A 130 0.17 -18.94 4.80
CA ASP A 130 1.11 -19.03 3.67
C ASP A 130 0.63 -18.11 2.54
N PRO A 131 1.44 -17.15 2.06
CA PRO A 131 1.04 -16.19 1.02
C PRO A 131 1.05 -16.81 -0.40
N LEU A 132 1.55 -18.04 -0.59
CA LEU A 132 1.75 -18.76 -1.86
C LEU A 132 2.81 -18.14 -2.80
N GLY A 133 3.50 -17.11 -2.34
CA GLY A 133 4.54 -16.37 -3.05
C GLY A 133 4.71 -14.99 -2.43
N PHE A 134 5.83 -14.34 -2.70
CA PHE A 134 6.11 -13.00 -2.17
C PHE A 134 5.87 -11.89 -3.18
N ASP A 135 5.78 -12.25 -4.47
CA ASP A 135 5.58 -11.27 -5.55
C ASP A 135 4.24 -10.57 -5.42
N THR A 136 4.25 -9.27 -5.73
CA THR A 136 3.08 -8.41 -5.66
C THR A 136 2.95 -7.58 -6.94
N PHE A 137 2.25 -6.45 -6.92
CA PHE A 137 1.91 -5.75 -8.17
C PHE A 137 3.13 -5.13 -8.88
N GLY A 138 4.20 -4.76 -8.16
CA GLY A 138 5.38 -4.14 -8.75
C GLY A 138 5.08 -2.85 -9.52
N LEU A 139 4.23 -1.99 -8.96
CA LEU A 139 3.85 -0.70 -9.55
C LEU A 139 4.94 0.36 -9.33
N VAL A 140 5.80 0.14 -8.35
CA VAL A 140 6.95 0.97 -8.02
C VAL A 140 8.21 0.12 -7.91
N PRO A 141 9.42 0.67 -8.20
CA PRO A 141 10.66 -0.13 -8.20
C PRO A 141 11.33 -0.23 -6.82
N PHE A 142 10.65 0.16 -5.75
CA PHE A 142 11.15 0.16 -4.37
C PHE A 142 10.17 -0.52 -3.44
N GLN A 143 10.62 -0.82 -2.21
CA GLN A 143 9.77 -1.35 -1.15
C GLN A 143 9.25 -0.22 -0.25
N ILE A 144 8.04 -0.39 0.30
CA ILE A 144 7.46 0.50 1.30
C ILE A 144 7.35 -0.26 2.62
N ASN A 145 7.86 0.31 3.71
CA ASN A 145 7.50 -0.10 5.06
C ASN A 145 6.47 0.91 5.59
N PRO A 146 5.17 0.60 5.52
CA PRO A 146 4.12 1.50 6.01
C PRO A 146 4.12 1.54 7.55
N HIS A 147 3.54 2.62 8.10
CA HIS A 147 3.53 2.85 9.55
C HIS A 147 4.94 2.85 10.16
N TYR A 148 5.92 3.34 9.39
CA TYR A 148 7.29 3.42 9.86
C TYR A 148 7.37 4.30 11.12
N THR A 149 8.17 3.88 12.08
CA THR A 149 8.40 4.63 13.31
C THR A 149 9.83 4.37 13.83
N ASP A 150 10.47 5.43 14.30
CA ASP A 150 11.77 5.37 14.99
C ASP A 150 11.60 5.07 16.49
N LYS A 151 10.35 5.01 16.99
CA LYS A 151 10.08 4.80 18.41
C LYS A 151 10.51 3.40 18.84
N GLN A 152 11.38 3.36 19.80
CA GLN A 152 11.71 2.14 20.55
C GLN A 152 10.76 2.01 21.74
N ILE A 153 10.35 0.78 22.02
CA ILE A 153 9.60 0.49 23.25
C ILE A 153 10.63 0.37 24.38
N GLU A 154 10.54 1.24 25.36
CA GLU A 154 11.44 1.23 26.51
C GLU A 154 11.41 -0.13 27.23
N GLY A 155 12.59 -0.71 27.49
CA GLY A 155 12.73 -2.03 28.10
C GLY A 155 12.46 -3.22 27.15
N HIS A 156 12.22 -2.98 25.85
CA HIS A 156 12.05 -4.05 24.87
C HIS A 156 13.39 -4.41 24.21
N GLY A 157 13.83 -5.66 24.37
CA GLY A 157 15.09 -6.17 23.77
C GLY A 157 14.92 -6.76 22.36
N GLY A 158 13.79 -6.53 21.70
CA GLY A 158 13.55 -6.99 20.33
C GLY A 158 14.03 -6.00 19.28
N GLU A 159 14.14 -6.47 18.04
CA GLU A 159 14.59 -5.68 16.90
C GLU A 159 13.68 -4.48 16.62
N THR A 160 14.31 -3.36 16.28
CA THR A 160 13.64 -2.16 15.77
C THR A 160 13.17 -2.37 14.32
N ARG A 161 12.33 -1.48 13.84
CA ARG A 161 11.95 -1.48 12.40
C ARG A 161 13.14 -1.21 11.49
N GLU A 162 14.03 -0.36 11.91
CA GLU A 162 15.28 -0.06 11.19
C GLU A 162 16.14 -1.31 11.03
N GLU A 163 16.41 -2.03 12.12
CA GLU A 163 17.21 -3.27 12.08
C GLU A 163 16.61 -4.31 11.13
N ARG A 164 15.30 -4.53 11.15
CA ARG A 164 14.62 -5.45 10.24
C ARG A 164 14.72 -5.01 8.77
N ILE A 165 14.64 -3.71 8.49
CA ILE A 165 14.81 -3.17 7.14
C ILE A 165 16.26 -3.35 6.67
N LEU A 166 17.23 -3.11 7.54
CA LEU A 166 18.65 -3.29 7.21
C LEU A 166 18.98 -4.77 6.97
N GLU A 167 18.40 -5.71 7.73
CA GLU A 167 18.51 -7.15 7.49
C GLU A 167 17.91 -7.52 6.12
N TYR A 168 16.70 -7.02 5.79
CA TYR A 168 16.11 -7.21 4.48
C TYR A 168 17.03 -6.73 3.36
N LEU A 169 17.63 -5.55 3.49
CA LEU A 169 18.52 -4.96 2.49
C LEU A 169 19.85 -5.72 2.36
N ALA A 170 20.36 -6.30 3.45
CA ALA A 170 21.55 -7.15 3.40
C ALA A 170 21.31 -8.39 2.52
N ALA A 171 20.12 -8.99 2.61
CA ALA A 171 19.69 -10.09 1.75
C ALA A 171 19.27 -9.66 0.33
N ASN A 172 18.85 -8.41 0.14
CA ASN A 172 18.34 -7.85 -1.11
C ASN A 172 19.09 -6.54 -1.47
N PRO A 173 20.41 -6.58 -1.76
CA PRO A 173 21.27 -5.40 -1.79
C PRO A 173 20.97 -4.40 -2.92
N LYS A 174 20.19 -4.80 -3.93
CA LYS A 174 19.75 -3.92 -5.02
C LYS A 174 18.46 -3.15 -4.71
N MET A 175 17.77 -3.53 -3.66
CA MET A 175 16.50 -2.88 -3.29
C MET A 175 16.73 -1.60 -2.49
N ARG A 176 15.70 -0.77 -2.47
CA ARG A 176 15.58 0.38 -1.56
C ARG A 176 14.30 0.23 -0.77
N VAL A 177 14.29 0.72 0.45
CA VAL A 177 13.09 0.71 1.29
C VAL A 177 12.75 2.13 1.72
N VAL A 178 11.50 2.47 1.54
CA VAL A 178 10.89 3.73 1.98
C VAL A 178 10.15 3.47 3.28
N GLY A 179 10.62 4.05 4.37
CA GLY A 179 9.90 4.12 5.65
C GLY A 179 8.86 5.23 5.60
N LEU A 180 7.60 4.86 5.34
CA LEU A 180 6.49 5.80 5.20
C LEU A 180 5.78 5.97 6.54
N ARG A 181 5.89 7.19 7.11
CA ARG A 181 5.31 7.54 8.42
C ARG A 181 3.81 7.78 8.35
N GLU A 182 3.15 7.71 9.50
CA GLU A 182 1.71 7.97 9.62
C GLU A 182 1.33 9.38 9.14
N GLY A 183 0.22 9.47 8.41
CA GLY A 183 -0.28 10.73 7.86
C GLY A 183 0.50 11.22 6.63
N CYS A 184 1.38 10.39 6.07
CA CYS A 184 2.12 10.68 4.84
C CYS A 184 1.71 9.73 3.72
N MET A 185 1.84 10.18 2.48
CA MET A 185 1.54 9.40 1.29
C MET A 185 2.44 9.76 0.11
N LEU A 186 2.59 8.83 -0.81
CA LEU A 186 3.24 9.02 -2.11
C LEU A 186 2.15 9.02 -3.18
N LYS A 187 2.11 10.06 -3.99
CA LYS A 187 1.26 10.14 -5.19
C LYS A 187 2.16 10.12 -6.41
N ILE A 188 1.96 9.11 -7.25
CA ILE A 188 2.83 8.83 -8.39
C ILE A 188 2.03 9.00 -9.67
N SER A 189 2.56 9.77 -10.62
CA SER A 189 1.96 10.00 -11.93
C SER A 189 3.05 10.04 -12.99
N GLY A 190 3.14 8.99 -13.82
CA GLY A 190 4.23 8.80 -14.75
C GLY A 190 5.57 8.71 -14.03
N GLU A 191 6.50 9.61 -14.33
CA GLU A 191 7.83 9.68 -13.72
C GLU A 191 7.92 10.67 -12.55
N HIS A 192 6.78 11.20 -12.10
CA HIS A 192 6.71 12.19 -11.03
C HIS A 192 6.17 11.59 -9.74
N VAL A 193 6.85 11.87 -8.62
CA VAL A 193 6.48 11.48 -7.26
C VAL A 193 6.23 12.72 -6.42
N GLU A 194 4.98 12.93 -6.04
CA GLU A 194 4.57 13.96 -5.07
C GLU A 194 4.50 13.32 -3.67
N TYR A 195 5.27 13.84 -2.73
CA TYR A 195 5.16 13.46 -1.32
C TYR A 195 4.19 14.39 -0.61
N ILE A 196 3.23 13.80 0.09
CA ILE A 196 2.19 14.55 0.81
C ILE A 196 2.22 14.13 2.27
N GLY A 197 2.52 15.07 3.15
CA GLY A 197 2.62 14.83 4.58
C GLY A 197 3.47 15.89 5.29
N LYS A 198 3.53 15.80 6.63
CA LYS A 198 4.29 16.76 7.46
C LYS A 198 5.58 16.19 8.03
N GLN A 199 5.74 14.89 7.98
CA GLN A 199 6.92 14.19 8.51
C GLN A 199 7.84 13.84 7.34
N SER A 200 9.15 13.80 7.59
CA SER A 200 10.12 13.34 6.60
C SER A 200 9.88 11.87 6.22
N LEU A 201 10.29 11.49 5.03
CA LEU A 201 10.38 10.11 4.58
C LEU A 201 11.75 9.56 4.95
N ARG A 202 11.82 8.34 5.48
CA ARG A 202 13.09 7.69 5.77
C ARG A 202 13.48 6.71 4.66
N LEU A 203 14.59 6.97 4.00
CA LEU A 203 15.10 6.14 2.90
C LEU A 203 16.23 5.25 3.39
N PHE A 204 16.13 3.96 3.04
CA PHE A 204 17.12 2.93 3.34
C PHE A 204 17.73 2.38 2.05
N ILE A 205 19.06 2.36 2.01
CA ILE A 205 19.86 1.82 0.89
C ILE A 205 20.93 0.92 1.50
N ASN A 206 21.14 -0.26 0.91
CA ASN A 206 22.15 -1.20 1.41
C ASN A 206 23.53 -0.55 1.52
N GLY A 207 24.21 -0.78 2.67
CA GLY A 207 25.55 -0.27 2.93
C GLY A 207 25.64 1.24 3.17
N ARG A 208 24.50 1.95 3.34
CA ARG A 208 24.44 3.38 3.66
C ARG A 208 23.69 3.61 4.96
N GLN A 209 24.02 4.71 5.64
CA GLN A 209 23.17 5.19 6.74
C GLN A 209 21.81 5.62 6.19
N PRO A 210 20.72 5.35 6.93
CA PRO A 210 19.40 5.84 6.55
C PRO A 210 19.36 7.37 6.38
N ILE A 211 18.61 7.84 5.41
CA ILE A 211 18.54 9.25 5.04
C ILE A 211 17.11 9.75 5.30
N GLU A 212 16.97 10.88 5.98
CA GLU A 212 15.73 11.62 6.07
C GLU A 212 15.59 12.50 4.83
N ILE A 213 14.42 12.44 4.19
CA ILE A 213 14.06 13.26 3.02
C ILE A 213 12.88 14.11 3.46
N GLU A 214 13.08 15.43 3.40
CA GLU A 214 12.07 16.38 3.86
C GLU A 214 10.90 16.51 2.86
N PRO A 215 9.71 16.90 3.31
CA PRO A 215 8.52 16.95 2.43
C PRO A 215 8.66 17.84 1.19
N ASP A 216 9.53 18.86 1.24
CA ASP A 216 9.74 19.81 0.15
C ASP A 216 10.88 19.39 -0.82
N ASP A 217 11.50 18.22 -0.59
CA ASP A 217 12.54 17.69 -1.46
C ASP A 217 11.97 17.08 -2.74
N ASP A 218 12.83 16.82 -3.73
CA ASP A 218 12.49 16.06 -4.93
C ASP A 218 12.43 14.57 -4.63
N PHE A 219 11.33 13.91 -4.97
CA PHE A 219 11.12 12.47 -4.78
C PHE A 219 11.18 11.66 -6.08
N ASP A 220 11.34 12.28 -7.25
CA ASP A 220 11.35 11.61 -8.56
C ASP A 220 12.48 10.60 -8.69
N PHE A 221 13.57 10.78 -7.94
CA PHE A 221 14.68 9.81 -7.90
C PHE A 221 14.27 8.44 -7.39
N LEU A 222 13.16 8.30 -6.65
CA LEU A 222 12.65 7.00 -6.18
C LEU A 222 12.25 6.08 -7.34
N LEU A 223 11.90 6.62 -8.50
CA LEU A 223 11.51 5.87 -9.70
C LEU A 223 12.69 5.58 -10.65
N LYS A 224 13.84 6.22 -10.43
CA LYS A 224 15.02 6.08 -11.31
C LYS A 224 15.95 4.98 -10.79
N PHE A 225 15.99 3.82 -11.48
CA PHE A 225 16.87 2.68 -11.19
C PHE A 225 17.36 1.99 -12.45
#